data_bb6eab7ed723166ccc40be1c7d26bb75
#
_entry.id   bb6eab7ed723166ccc40be1c7d26bb75
#
_cell.length_a   1.000
_cell.length_b   1.000
_cell.length_c   1.000
_cell.angle_alpha   90.00
_cell.angle_beta   90.00
_cell.angle_gamma   90.00
#
_symmetry.space_group_name_H-M   'P 1'
#
loop_
_entity.id
_entity.type
_entity.pdbx_description
1 polymer ?
#
loop_
_entity_poly.entity_id
_entity_poly.type
_entity_poly.pdbx_seq_one_letter_code
_entity_poly.pdbx_strand_id
1 'polypeptide(L)'
;TISRLTRKNKWVKKPEKLWFLYVIPPIMSENLDIKGLRSIANDYDIFYIDLWGVVHNGINLHKDAIEALEEITNAKNQYVLLTNAPRPNNSVNLFLEKMGMKKEIREKVYSSGEASLSYLKKNFLDKKFFHLGPPRDFDLFLDFKKDKTVEIKKSLYLLCTGLFEEQSDDLNYY
;
A
#
# COMPACT_ATOMS: atom_id res chain seq x y z
N THR A 1 3.86 -10.45 -3.02
CA THR A 1 2.80 -10.73 -4.02
C THR A 1 2.73 -9.54 -4.97
N ILE A 2 3.18 -9.70 -6.21
CA ILE A 2 3.08 -8.67 -7.25
C ILE A 2 1.65 -8.67 -7.74
N SER A 3 0.84 -7.73 -7.29
CA SER A 3 -0.55 -7.63 -7.69
C SER A 3 -0.79 -6.46 -8.63
N ARG A 4 -0.92 -6.77 -9.89
CA ARG A 4 -1.26 -5.96 -11.07
C ARG A 4 -0.09 -5.37 -11.83
N LEU A 5 0.14 -6.01 -12.96
CA LEU A 5 1.00 -5.58 -14.04
C LEU A 5 0.10 -5.09 -15.19
N THR A 6 0.34 -3.88 -15.71
CA THR A 6 -0.33 -3.44 -16.94
C THR A 6 0.61 -3.65 -18.12
N ARG A 7 0.22 -4.53 -19.06
CA ARG A 7 1.00 -4.79 -20.30
C ARG A 7 1.00 -3.59 -21.23
N LYS A 8 2.15 -3.29 -21.83
CA LYS A 8 2.26 -2.32 -22.93
C LYS A 8 1.30 -2.68 -24.07
N ASN A 9 0.43 -1.75 -24.43
CA ASN A 9 -0.36 -1.76 -25.65
C ASN A 9 -1.32 -2.93 -25.93
N LYS A 10 -2.30 -3.18 -25.03
CA LYS A 10 -3.56 -3.80 -25.47
C LYS A 10 -4.76 -3.20 -24.75
N TRP A 11 -5.21 -2.05 -25.23
CA TRP A 11 -6.58 -1.63 -25.00
C TRP A 11 -7.49 -2.50 -25.86
N VAL A 12 -8.09 -3.52 -25.28
CA VAL A 12 -9.19 -4.25 -25.90
C VAL A 12 -10.43 -3.40 -25.66
N LYS A 13 -11.00 -2.82 -26.74
CA LYS A 13 -12.32 -2.22 -26.68
C LYS A 13 -13.30 -3.27 -26.16
N LYS A 14 -13.97 -2.97 -25.04
CA LYS A 14 -15.07 -3.78 -24.53
C LYS A 14 -16.17 -3.88 -25.58
N PRO A 15 -16.61 -5.07 -25.99
CA PRO A 15 -17.90 -5.22 -26.66
C PRO A 15 -18.99 -5.04 -25.60
N GLU A 16 -19.99 -4.22 -25.93
CA GLU A 16 -21.20 -4.06 -25.12
C GLU A 16 -21.97 -5.38 -25.03
N LYS A 17 -22.36 -5.71 -23.80
CA LYS A 17 -23.30 -6.76 -23.42
C LYS A 17 -22.97 -8.20 -23.81
N LEU A 18 -22.36 -8.92 -22.87
CA LEU A 18 -22.72 -10.32 -22.60
C LEU A 18 -22.25 -10.68 -21.18
N TRP A 19 -23.22 -11.00 -20.29
CA TRP A 19 -22.98 -11.63 -19.00
C TRP A 19 -22.57 -13.10 -19.26
N PHE A 20 -21.32 -13.31 -19.63
CA PHE A 20 -20.69 -14.61 -19.48
C PHE A 20 -19.82 -14.54 -18.23
N LEU A 21 -20.11 -15.45 -17.30
CA LEU A 21 -19.13 -15.89 -16.32
C LEU A 21 -17.93 -16.41 -17.12
N TYR A 22 -17.01 -15.53 -17.46
CA TYR A 22 -15.67 -15.96 -17.85
C TYR A 22 -15.05 -16.53 -16.57
N VAL A 23 -15.11 -17.83 -16.43
CA VAL A 23 -14.10 -18.56 -15.69
C VAL A 23 -12.82 -18.22 -16.44
N ILE A 24 -12.12 -17.18 -15.99
CA ILE A 24 -10.76 -16.91 -16.42
C ILE A 24 -10.02 -18.20 -16.02
N PRO A 25 -9.54 -19.01 -16.99
CA PRO A 25 -8.70 -20.15 -16.62
C PRO A 25 -7.59 -19.55 -15.74
N PRO A 26 -7.17 -20.23 -14.67
CA PRO A 26 -6.07 -19.76 -13.89
C PRO A 26 -4.96 -19.47 -14.89
N ILE A 27 -4.64 -18.18 -15.07
CA ILE A 27 -3.45 -17.79 -15.82
C ILE A 27 -2.36 -18.48 -15.00
N MET A 28 -1.86 -19.59 -15.52
CA MET A 28 -0.73 -20.27 -14.93
C MET A 28 0.34 -19.20 -14.92
N SER A 29 0.57 -18.61 -13.75
CA SER A 29 1.64 -17.65 -13.55
C SER A 29 2.89 -18.39 -14.00
N GLU A 30 3.53 -17.91 -15.06
CA GLU A 30 4.84 -18.44 -15.40
C GLU A 30 5.67 -18.37 -14.13
N ASN A 31 6.19 -19.52 -13.71
CA ASN A 31 7.04 -19.56 -12.55
C ASN A 31 8.31 -18.75 -12.89
N LEU A 32 8.40 -17.55 -12.30
CA LEU A 32 9.56 -16.67 -12.48
C LEU A 32 10.77 -17.11 -11.64
N ASP A 33 10.65 -18.18 -10.84
CA ASP A 33 11.70 -18.63 -9.92
C ASP A 33 13.03 -18.94 -10.64
N ILE A 34 12.97 -19.38 -11.90
CA ILE A 34 14.17 -19.69 -12.69
C ILE A 34 14.66 -18.45 -13.47
N LYS A 35 13.74 -17.70 -14.09
CA LYS A 35 14.08 -16.60 -15.00
C LYS A 35 14.15 -15.24 -14.28
N GLY A 36 13.50 -15.13 -13.13
CA GLY A 36 13.39 -13.90 -12.36
C GLY A 36 12.58 -12.80 -13.05
N LEU A 37 12.40 -11.69 -12.36
CA LEU A 37 11.65 -10.53 -12.83
C LEU A 37 12.24 -9.91 -14.10
N ARG A 38 13.56 -10.00 -14.29
CA ARG A 38 14.27 -9.44 -15.43
C ARG A 38 13.72 -9.95 -16.78
N SER A 39 13.26 -11.20 -16.83
CA SER A 39 12.74 -11.82 -18.06
C SER A 39 11.46 -11.16 -18.59
N ILE A 40 10.71 -10.48 -17.73
CA ILE A 40 9.43 -9.86 -18.07
C ILE A 40 9.43 -8.33 -17.85
N ALA A 41 10.51 -7.77 -17.35
CA ALA A 41 10.55 -6.36 -16.96
C ALA A 41 10.21 -5.40 -18.11
N ASN A 42 10.61 -5.74 -19.34
CA ASN A 42 10.34 -4.93 -20.52
C ASN A 42 8.90 -5.01 -21.03
N ASP A 43 8.10 -5.96 -20.53
CA ASP A 43 6.71 -6.14 -20.97
C ASP A 43 5.75 -5.20 -20.20
N TYR A 44 6.25 -4.48 -19.20
CA TYR A 44 5.44 -3.67 -18.30
C TYR A 44 5.94 -2.24 -18.17
N ASP A 45 5.03 -1.30 -18.08
CA ASP A 45 5.34 0.12 -17.90
C ASP A 45 5.57 0.49 -16.44
N ILE A 46 4.89 -0.20 -15.52
CA ILE A 46 4.95 0.10 -14.09
C ILE A 46 4.80 -1.16 -13.24
N PHE A 47 5.54 -1.20 -12.14
CA PHE A 47 5.48 -2.26 -11.13
C PHE A 47 4.87 -1.72 -9.83
N TYR A 48 3.89 -2.45 -9.29
CA TYR A 48 3.39 -2.22 -7.94
C TYR A 48 3.93 -3.32 -7.04
N ILE A 49 4.75 -2.92 -6.07
CA ILE A 49 5.54 -3.83 -5.24
C ILE A 49 5.13 -3.65 -3.79
N ASP A 50 4.70 -4.72 -3.14
CA ASP A 50 4.40 -4.70 -1.71
C ASP A 50 5.69 -4.56 -0.88
N LEU A 51 5.57 -3.98 0.31
CA LEU A 51 6.71 -3.75 1.21
C LEU A 51 6.90 -4.89 2.19
N TRP A 52 5.88 -5.17 3.01
CA TRP A 52 6.00 -6.15 4.08
C TRP A 52 6.09 -7.58 3.52
N GLY A 53 7.12 -8.32 3.96
CA GLY A 53 7.37 -9.69 3.51
C GLY A 53 7.95 -9.80 2.10
N VAL A 54 7.99 -8.70 1.34
CA VAL A 54 8.56 -8.64 -0.02
C VAL A 54 9.87 -7.88 -0.04
N VAL A 55 9.87 -6.65 0.48
CA VAL A 55 11.06 -5.78 0.50
C VAL A 55 11.75 -5.79 1.87
N HIS A 56 10.98 -5.98 2.94
CA HIS A 56 11.51 -6.07 4.30
C HIS A 56 10.65 -6.98 5.19
N ASN A 57 11.23 -7.44 6.30
CA ASN A 57 10.55 -8.24 7.32
C ASN A 57 10.18 -7.44 8.59
N GLY A 58 10.25 -6.11 8.53
CA GLY A 58 10.01 -5.21 9.66
C GLY A 58 11.25 -4.87 10.49
N ILE A 59 12.34 -5.60 10.30
CA ILE A 59 13.62 -5.39 10.99
C ILE A 59 14.73 -5.09 9.97
N ASN A 60 14.80 -5.89 8.92
CA ASN A 60 15.83 -5.80 7.88
C ASN A 60 15.22 -5.73 6.49
N LEU A 61 15.93 -5.06 5.60
CA LEU A 61 15.67 -5.11 4.17
C LEU A 61 16.12 -6.47 3.60
N HIS A 62 15.35 -7.01 2.66
CA HIS A 62 15.75 -8.19 1.89
C HIS A 62 16.72 -7.76 0.78
N LYS A 63 17.96 -8.26 0.85
CA LYS A 63 19.04 -7.86 -0.06
C LYS A 63 18.65 -8.02 -1.53
N ASP A 64 18.12 -9.18 -1.89
CA ASP A 64 17.76 -9.49 -3.27
C ASP A 64 16.63 -8.58 -3.80
N ALA A 65 15.70 -8.18 -2.91
CA ALA A 65 14.65 -7.25 -3.27
C ALA A 65 15.20 -5.84 -3.53
N ILE A 66 16.17 -5.39 -2.72
CA ILE A 66 16.83 -4.09 -2.94
C ILE A 66 17.62 -4.10 -4.25
N GLU A 67 18.37 -5.16 -4.53
CA GLU A 67 19.10 -5.33 -5.79
C GLU A 67 18.14 -5.28 -7.00
N ALA A 68 17.00 -5.97 -6.93
CA ALA A 68 15.97 -5.93 -7.97
C ALA A 68 15.39 -4.52 -8.16
N LEU A 69 15.13 -3.76 -7.08
CA LEU A 69 14.64 -2.38 -7.16
C LEU A 69 15.68 -1.43 -7.77
N GLU A 70 16.96 -1.63 -7.48
CA GLU A 70 18.05 -0.88 -8.10
C GLU A 70 18.15 -1.19 -9.60
N GLU A 71 18.01 -2.45 -10.00
CA GLU A 71 18.00 -2.83 -11.43
C GLU A 71 16.80 -2.22 -12.17
N ILE A 72 15.60 -2.25 -11.59
CA ILE A 72 14.41 -1.58 -12.17
C ILE A 72 14.65 -0.08 -12.33
N THR A 73 15.28 0.55 -11.33
CA THR A 73 15.62 1.97 -11.37
C THR A 73 16.63 2.27 -12.47
N ASN A 74 17.68 1.48 -12.59
CA ASN A 74 18.74 1.63 -13.62
C ASN A 74 18.18 1.41 -15.03
N ALA A 75 17.23 0.51 -15.18
CA ALA A 75 16.51 0.27 -16.44
C ALA A 75 15.50 1.37 -16.78
N LYS A 76 15.34 2.39 -15.90
CA LYS A 76 14.36 3.48 -16.02
C LYS A 76 12.90 3.02 -16.07
N ASN A 77 12.62 1.83 -15.59
CA ASN A 77 11.25 1.36 -15.42
C ASN A 77 10.62 2.03 -14.20
N GLN A 78 9.32 2.23 -14.27
CA GLN A 78 8.58 2.85 -13.17
C GLN A 78 8.13 1.80 -12.15
N TYR A 79 8.16 2.16 -10.89
CA TYR A 79 7.54 1.35 -9.84
C TYR A 79 7.03 2.22 -8.69
N VAL A 80 6.09 1.66 -7.95
CA VAL A 80 5.54 2.21 -6.72
C VAL A 80 5.63 1.14 -5.64
N LEU A 81 6.17 1.50 -4.48
CA LEU A 81 6.17 0.66 -3.29
C LEU A 81 4.83 0.84 -2.58
N LEU A 82 3.96 -0.16 -2.68
CA LEU A 82 2.64 -0.13 -2.04
C LEU A 82 2.69 -0.79 -0.67
N THR A 83 1.98 -0.20 0.29
CA THR A 83 1.81 -0.81 1.60
C THR A 83 0.41 -0.55 2.14
N ASN A 84 -0.12 -1.52 2.89
CA ASN A 84 -1.36 -1.38 3.64
C ASN A 84 -1.17 -0.66 5.00
N ALA A 85 0.02 -0.13 5.28
CA ALA A 85 0.26 0.62 6.50
C ALA A 85 -0.72 1.80 6.65
N PRO A 86 -1.41 1.95 7.80
CA PRO A 86 -2.35 3.04 8.04
C PRO A 86 -1.60 4.31 8.46
N ARG A 87 -0.54 4.67 7.75
CA ARG A 87 0.35 5.81 8.06
C ARG A 87 0.61 6.66 6.83
N PRO A 88 0.84 7.98 7.00
CA PRO A 88 1.28 8.83 5.90
C PRO A 88 2.57 8.32 5.25
N ASN A 89 2.74 8.62 3.96
CA ASN A 89 3.97 8.25 3.24
C ASN A 89 5.25 8.69 3.95
N ASN A 90 5.23 9.88 4.56
CA ASN A 90 6.39 10.39 5.30
C ASN A 90 6.79 9.48 6.46
N SER A 91 5.83 8.98 7.22
CA SER A 91 6.09 8.07 8.35
C SER A 91 6.67 6.74 7.87
N VAL A 92 6.13 6.19 6.77
CA VAL A 92 6.68 4.98 6.15
C VAL A 92 8.09 5.23 5.62
N ASN A 93 8.32 6.38 4.99
CA ASN A 93 9.61 6.77 4.46
C ASN A 93 10.69 6.83 5.55
N LEU A 94 10.39 7.47 6.70
CA LEU A 94 11.28 7.53 7.85
C LEU A 94 11.57 6.15 8.45
N PHE A 95 10.60 5.25 8.43
CA PHE A 95 10.79 3.88 8.87
C PHE A 95 11.77 3.12 7.95
N LEU A 96 11.60 3.24 6.63
CA LEU A 96 12.49 2.62 5.64
C LEU A 96 13.90 3.23 5.69
N GLU A 97 14.03 4.53 5.96
CA GLU A 97 15.30 5.20 6.18
C GLU A 97 16.08 4.61 7.34
N LYS A 98 15.41 4.36 8.47
CA LYS A 98 16.02 3.71 9.65
C LYS A 98 16.54 2.31 9.34
N MET A 99 15.96 1.62 8.38
CA MET A 99 16.44 0.33 7.88
C MET A 99 17.57 0.46 6.84
N GLY A 100 17.97 1.68 6.49
CA GLY A 100 19.07 1.92 5.55
C GLY A 100 18.65 1.93 4.08
N MET A 101 17.34 2.03 3.77
CA MET A 101 16.89 2.10 2.38
C MET A 101 17.30 3.43 1.74
N LYS A 102 17.86 3.38 0.53
CA LYS A 102 18.26 4.56 -0.23
C LYS A 102 17.07 5.47 -0.52
N LYS A 103 17.31 6.78 -0.52
CA LYS A 103 16.29 7.82 -0.71
C LYS A 103 15.51 7.63 -2.02
N GLU A 104 16.20 7.37 -3.12
CA GLU A 104 15.64 7.22 -4.47
C GLU A 104 14.63 6.07 -4.56
N ILE A 105 14.77 5.06 -3.69
CA ILE A 105 13.87 3.91 -3.61
C ILE A 105 12.70 4.23 -2.68
N ARG A 106 12.98 4.69 -1.46
CA ARG A 106 11.95 4.88 -0.43
C ARG A 106 10.97 6.02 -0.72
N GLU A 107 11.36 7.03 -1.53
CA GLU A 107 10.46 8.10 -1.96
C GLU A 107 9.35 7.63 -2.91
N LYS A 108 9.42 6.41 -3.42
CA LYS A 108 8.39 5.81 -4.30
C LYS A 108 7.30 5.07 -3.53
N VAL A 109 7.23 5.27 -2.22
CA VAL A 109 6.20 4.67 -1.36
C VAL A 109 4.85 5.35 -1.56
N TYR A 110 3.81 4.53 -1.60
CA TYR A 110 2.42 4.96 -1.47
C TYR A 110 1.67 4.03 -0.51
N SER A 111 1.18 4.58 0.58
CA SER A 111 0.52 3.83 1.64
C SER A 111 -1.01 3.96 1.58
N SER A 112 -1.72 3.00 2.19
CA SER A 112 -3.16 3.11 2.40
C SER A 112 -3.51 4.30 3.30
N GLY A 113 -2.63 4.62 4.25
CA GLY A 113 -2.77 5.81 5.10
C GLY A 113 -2.72 7.11 4.30
N GLU A 114 -1.80 7.24 3.34
CA GLU A 114 -1.72 8.42 2.47
C GLU A 114 -2.96 8.57 1.59
N ALA A 115 -3.44 7.46 1.01
CA ALA A 115 -4.68 7.45 0.23
C ALA A 115 -5.87 7.90 1.09
N SER A 116 -5.99 7.36 2.30
CA SER A 116 -7.03 7.72 3.27
C SER A 116 -6.94 9.18 3.69
N LEU A 117 -5.73 9.66 4.01
CA LEU A 117 -5.46 11.05 4.40
C LEU A 117 -5.89 12.02 3.30
N SER A 118 -5.52 11.74 2.05
CA SER A 118 -5.91 12.54 0.90
C SER A 118 -7.43 12.59 0.73
N TYR A 119 -8.11 11.46 0.90
CA TYR A 119 -9.56 11.37 0.84
C TYR A 119 -10.24 12.14 1.99
N LEU A 120 -9.74 11.99 3.22
CA LEU A 120 -10.27 12.66 4.40
C LEU A 120 -10.12 14.18 4.30
N LYS A 121 -8.95 14.67 3.89
CA LYS A 121 -8.72 16.11 3.68
C LYS A 121 -9.66 16.70 2.63
N LYS A 122 -9.95 15.95 1.58
CA LYS A 122 -10.84 16.42 0.50
C LYS A 122 -12.32 16.44 0.90
N ASN A 123 -12.79 15.45 1.67
CA ASN A 123 -14.23 15.20 1.86
C ASN A 123 -14.71 15.41 3.30
N PHE A 124 -13.81 15.36 4.29
CA PHE A 124 -14.16 15.32 5.72
C PHE A 124 -13.41 16.35 6.58
N LEU A 125 -12.77 17.33 5.97
CA LEU A 125 -12.11 18.40 6.71
C LEU A 125 -13.12 19.10 7.61
N ASP A 126 -12.71 19.45 8.86
CA ASP A 126 -13.54 20.05 9.90
C ASP A 126 -14.77 19.22 10.33
N LYS A 127 -14.79 17.93 10.01
CA LYS A 127 -15.83 16.99 10.49
C LYS A 127 -15.30 16.18 11.66
N LYS A 128 -16.12 16.06 12.71
CA LYS A 128 -15.75 15.29 13.91
C LYS A 128 -15.65 13.81 13.61
N PHE A 129 -14.59 13.16 14.12
CA PHE A 129 -14.37 11.74 13.98
C PHE A 129 -14.01 11.08 15.32
N PHE A 130 -14.31 9.80 15.42
CA PHE A 130 -13.83 8.94 16.48
C PHE A 130 -12.74 8.01 15.91
N HIS A 131 -11.59 7.95 16.57
CA HIS A 131 -10.50 7.06 16.16
C HIS A 131 -10.63 5.72 16.90
N LEU A 132 -10.72 4.65 16.11
CA LEU A 132 -10.65 3.27 16.57
C LEU A 132 -9.33 2.66 16.07
N GLY A 133 -8.43 2.38 16.98
CA GLY A 133 -7.12 1.83 16.64
C GLY A 133 -6.04 2.19 17.65
N PRO A 134 -4.86 1.59 17.52
CA PRO A 134 -3.77 1.78 18.47
C PRO A 134 -3.27 3.23 18.47
N PRO A 135 -2.85 3.74 19.66
CA PRO A 135 -2.36 5.11 19.80
C PRO A 135 -1.21 5.46 18.85
N ARG A 136 -0.40 4.48 18.46
CA ARG A 136 0.75 4.65 17.55
C ARG A 136 0.38 5.14 16.15
N ASP A 137 -0.88 5.02 15.74
CA ASP A 137 -1.36 5.43 14.42
C ASP A 137 -1.85 6.90 14.39
N PHE A 138 -1.53 7.67 15.45
CA PHE A 138 -1.97 9.07 15.58
C PHE A 138 -1.43 9.99 14.47
N ASP A 139 -0.32 9.62 13.84
CA ASP A 139 0.33 10.39 12.78
C ASP A 139 -0.56 10.54 11.53
N LEU A 140 -1.50 9.61 11.31
CA LEU A 140 -2.46 9.69 10.22
C LEU A 140 -3.36 10.93 10.30
N PHE A 141 -3.68 11.41 11.50
CA PHE A 141 -4.63 12.51 11.68
C PHE A 141 -4.04 13.73 12.41
N LEU A 142 -2.72 13.87 12.44
CA LEU A 142 -2.05 15.03 13.07
C LEU A 142 -2.58 16.36 12.57
N ASP A 143 -2.77 16.50 11.26
CA ASP A 143 -3.17 17.76 10.62
C ASP A 143 -4.60 18.17 11.00
N PHE A 144 -5.45 17.23 11.40
CA PHE A 144 -6.84 17.49 11.78
C PHE A 144 -7.22 16.87 13.14
N LYS A 145 -6.21 16.72 14.02
CA LYS A 145 -6.42 16.19 15.39
C LYS A 145 -7.47 16.97 16.21
N LYS A 146 -7.69 18.26 15.88
CA LYS A 146 -8.74 19.10 16.50
C LYS A 146 -10.16 18.55 16.29
N ASP A 147 -10.33 17.74 15.25
CA ASP A 147 -11.61 17.17 14.88
C ASP A 147 -11.87 15.80 15.52
N LYS A 148 -10.85 15.23 16.21
CA LYS A 148 -11.00 14.00 16.98
C LYS A 148 -11.90 14.23 18.18
N THR A 149 -12.86 13.33 18.39
CA THR A 149 -13.71 13.31 19.58
C THR A 149 -13.47 12.02 20.39
N VAL A 150 -13.69 12.09 21.68
CA VAL A 150 -13.64 10.93 22.59
C VAL A 150 -15.00 10.25 22.76
N GLU A 151 -16.07 10.88 22.26
CA GLU A 151 -17.43 10.37 22.33
C GLU A 151 -17.88 9.94 20.92
N ILE A 152 -18.10 8.64 20.74
CA ILE A 152 -18.52 8.08 19.46
C ILE A 152 -19.81 8.73 18.93
N LYS A 153 -20.76 9.04 19.79
CA LYS A 153 -22.05 9.68 19.43
C LYS A 153 -21.90 11.10 18.88
N LYS A 154 -20.77 11.76 19.13
CA LYS A 154 -20.46 13.12 18.63
C LYS A 154 -19.66 13.09 17.32
N SER A 155 -19.32 11.92 16.85
CA SER A 155 -18.57 11.78 15.59
C SER A 155 -19.51 11.66 14.40
N LEU A 156 -19.05 12.20 13.26
CA LEU A 156 -19.71 12.01 11.98
C LEU A 156 -19.24 10.70 11.30
N TYR A 157 -18.01 10.30 11.57
CA TYR A 157 -17.43 9.08 11.01
C TYR A 157 -16.45 8.43 11.97
N LEU A 158 -16.19 7.15 11.74
CA LEU A 158 -15.18 6.36 12.44
C LEU A 158 -13.93 6.28 11.55
N LEU A 159 -12.78 6.56 12.15
CA LEU A 159 -11.47 6.35 11.52
C LEU A 159 -10.85 5.11 12.16
N CYS A 160 -10.95 3.96 11.46
CA CYS A 160 -10.40 2.70 11.92
C CYS A 160 -9.02 2.49 11.30
N THR A 161 -7.97 2.40 12.11
CA THR A 161 -6.60 2.18 11.66
C THR A 161 -6.08 0.78 11.93
N GLY A 162 -6.69 0.07 12.86
CA GLY A 162 -6.33 -1.31 13.23
C GLY A 162 -6.99 -1.74 14.52
N LEU A 163 -6.76 -2.96 14.92
CA LEU A 163 -7.16 -3.49 16.20
C LEU A 163 -6.15 -3.08 17.29
N PHE A 164 -6.60 -3.02 18.54
CA PHE A 164 -5.69 -2.85 19.67
C PHE A 164 -4.90 -4.15 19.88
N GLU A 165 -3.60 -4.04 20.13
CA GLU A 165 -2.71 -5.21 20.26
C GLU A 165 -3.16 -6.17 21.37
N GLU A 166 -3.66 -5.62 22.47
CA GLU A 166 -4.10 -6.39 23.64
C GLU A 166 -5.45 -7.09 23.46
N GLN A 167 -6.26 -6.64 22.48
CA GLN A 167 -7.60 -7.15 22.20
C GLN A 167 -7.76 -7.63 20.75
N SER A 168 -6.65 -7.93 20.06
CA SER A 168 -6.71 -8.30 18.65
C SER A 168 -7.54 -9.55 18.37
N ASP A 169 -7.64 -10.45 19.35
CA ASP A 169 -8.35 -11.73 19.25
C ASP A 169 -9.74 -11.71 19.88
N ASP A 170 -10.14 -10.61 20.53
CA ASP A 170 -11.47 -10.45 21.15
C ASP A 170 -12.37 -9.55 20.32
N LEU A 171 -13.14 -10.17 19.42
CA LEU A 171 -14.09 -9.44 18.58
C LEU A 171 -15.25 -8.80 19.35
N ASN A 172 -15.54 -9.27 20.58
CA ASN A 172 -16.61 -8.69 21.40
C ASN A 172 -16.19 -7.36 22.05
N TYR A 173 -14.89 -7.05 22.05
CA TYR A 173 -14.37 -5.79 22.55
C TYR A 173 -14.77 -4.60 21.68
N TYR A 174 -14.97 -4.82 20.38
CA TYR A 174 -15.28 -3.80 19.38
C TYR A 174 -16.78 -3.71 19.09
#